data_2aa7388516591f67042b03d8d38c0c3f
#
_entry.id   2aa7388516591f67042b03d8d38c0c3f
#
_cell.length_a   1.000
_cell.length_b   1.000
_cell.length_c   1.000
_cell.angle_alpha   90.00
_cell.angle_beta   90.00
_cell.angle_gamma   90.00
#
_symmetry.space_group_name_H-M   'P 1'
#
loop_
_entity.id
_entity.type
_entity.pdbx_description
1 polymer ?
#
loop_
_entity_poly.entity_id
_entity_poly.type
_entity_poly.pdbx_seq_one_letter_code
_entity_poly.pdbx_strand_id
1 'polypeptide(L)'
;DRLMSRGLGDVYKRQEQFRERIKEGAVEDDLLPEAFALVREAAKRVIGERHYDVQLMGGMALHEGNIAEMATGEGKTLSSTCPVYLNALSGKGVHIVTPNDYLAKRDSRWMGQIYEFLGLQVGLIQHGFDDRQRREAYLKDITYGTNNEFGFDYLRDNMKFALEDYVQREFHFAVVDEVCLLYTSPSPRDI
;
A
#
# COMPACT_ATOMS: atom_id res chain seq x y z
N ASP A 1 -13.55 -9.73 -19.31
CA ASP A 1 -13.33 -11.18 -19.47
C ASP A 1 -12.27 -11.60 -20.51
N ARG A 2 -11.83 -10.71 -21.41
CA ARG A 2 -10.71 -10.99 -22.33
C ARG A 2 -9.32 -10.96 -21.68
N LEU A 3 -9.20 -10.44 -20.46
CA LEU A 3 -7.96 -10.43 -19.68
C LEU A 3 -7.64 -11.78 -19.01
N MET A 4 -8.58 -12.70 -19.04
CA MET A 4 -8.62 -13.92 -18.22
C MET A 4 -7.87 -15.13 -18.80
N SER A 5 -7.47 -15.13 -20.07
CA SER A 5 -6.98 -16.34 -20.76
C SER A 5 -5.46 -16.47 -20.85
N ARG A 6 -4.71 -15.55 -20.24
CA ARG A 6 -3.26 -15.45 -20.46
C ARG A 6 -2.47 -15.73 -19.18
N GLY A 7 -1.30 -16.37 -19.33
CA GLY A 7 -0.47 -16.87 -18.25
C GLY A 7 0.27 -15.78 -17.45
N LEU A 8 1.04 -16.18 -16.43
CA LEU A 8 1.87 -15.32 -15.58
C LEU A 8 2.71 -14.30 -16.35
N GLY A 9 3.25 -14.67 -17.51
CA GLY A 9 4.03 -13.77 -18.35
C GLY A 9 3.28 -12.53 -18.86
N ASP A 10 1.95 -12.59 -18.94
CA ASP A 10 1.14 -11.45 -19.37
C ASP A 10 0.88 -10.46 -18.23
N VAL A 11 0.91 -10.92 -16.96
CA VAL A 11 0.78 -10.05 -15.78
C VAL A 11 2.00 -9.14 -15.66
N TYR A 12 3.21 -9.71 -15.77
CA TYR A 12 4.46 -8.94 -15.74
C TYR A 12 4.57 -7.94 -16.90
N LYS A 13 4.20 -8.35 -18.12
CA LYS A 13 4.17 -7.45 -19.27
C LYS A 13 3.21 -6.28 -19.08
N ARG A 14 2.08 -6.50 -18.42
CA ARG A 14 1.13 -5.44 -18.12
C ARG A 14 1.66 -4.44 -17.13
N GLN A 15 2.34 -4.90 -16.08
CA GLN A 15 2.98 -4.00 -15.12
C GLN A 15 4.04 -3.12 -15.79
N GLU A 16 4.90 -3.70 -16.63
CA GLU A 16 5.87 -2.93 -17.40
C GLU A 16 5.19 -1.89 -18.29
N GLN A 17 4.13 -2.27 -19.01
CA GLN A 17 3.33 -1.35 -19.82
C GLN A 17 2.73 -0.20 -19.00
N PHE A 18 2.22 -0.46 -17.77
CA PHE A 18 1.71 0.59 -16.91
C PHE A 18 2.82 1.54 -16.46
N ARG A 19 3.97 1.01 -16.04
CA ARG A 19 5.13 1.83 -15.66
C ARG A 19 5.66 2.66 -16.84
N GLU A 20 5.66 2.12 -18.06
CA GLU A 20 6.04 2.85 -19.27
C GLU A 20 5.04 3.99 -19.55
N ARG A 21 3.74 3.70 -19.52
CA ARG A 21 2.70 4.73 -19.72
C ARG A 21 2.82 5.89 -18.72
N ILE A 22 3.10 5.58 -17.43
CA ILE A 22 3.34 6.62 -16.40
C ILE A 22 4.60 7.42 -16.72
N LYS A 23 5.69 6.78 -17.16
CA LYS A 23 6.91 7.49 -17.59
C LYS A 23 6.69 8.37 -18.82
N GLU A 24 5.78 8.00 -19.69
CA GLU A 24 5.36 8.77 -20.87
C GLU A 24 4.38 9.91 -20.53
N GLY A 25 3.99 10.04 -19.26
CA GLY A 25 3.16 11.14 -18.77
C GLY A 25 1.68 10.82 -18.60
N ALA A 26 1.27 9.54 -18.67
CA ALA A 26 -0.07 9.15 -18.27
C ALA A 26 -0.27 9.38 -16.77
N VAL A 27 -1.42 9.90 -16.39
CA VAL A 27 -1.79 10.02 -14.98
C VAL A 27 -2.35 8.70 -14.46
N GLU A 28 -2.24 8.48 -13.16
CA GLU A 28 -2.70 7.26 -12.51
C GLU A 28 -4.19 6.99 -12.77
N ASP A 29 -5.03 8.03 -12.86
CA ASP A 29 -6.46 7.93 -13.15
C ASP A 29 -6.76 7.25 -14.49
N ASP A 30 -5.94 7.48 -15.52
CA ASP A 30 -6.09 6.84 -16.83
C ASP A 30 -5.88 5.32 -16.77
N LEU A 31 -5.12 4.85 -15.78
CA LEU A 31 -4.82 3.45 -15.56
C LEU A 31 -5.78 2.76 -14.58
N LEU A 32 -6.57 3.52 -13.82
CA LEU A 32 -7.38 3.04 -12.72
C LEU A 32 -8.27 1.83 -13.12
N PRO A 33 -9.07 1.86 -14.20
CA PRO A 33 -9.93 0.75 -14.54
C PRO A 33 -9.15 -0.55 -14.86
N GLU A 34 -8.02 -0.41 -15.57
CA GLU A 34 -7.19 -1.55 -15.95
C GLU A 34 -6.42 -2.10 -14.75
N ALA A 35 -5.86 -1.23 -13.90
CA ALA A 35 -5.12 -1.61 -12.70
C ALA A 35 -6.03 -2.30 -11.68
N PHE A 36 -7.22 -1.75 -11.41
CA PHE A 36 -8.19 -2.34 -10.49
C PHE A 36 -8.69 -3.71 -10.99
N ALA A 37 -8.95 -3.84 -12.29
CA ALA A 37 -9.32 -5.13 -12.86
C ALA A 37 -8.20 -6.17 -12.72
N LEU A 38 -6.93 -5.75 -12.87
CA LEU A 38 -5.77 -6.62 -12.72
C LEU A 38 -5.59 -7.08 -11.28
N VAL A 39 -5.70 -6.16 -10.30
CA VAL A 39 -5.61 -6.48 -8.86
C VAL A 39 -6.74 -7.41 -8.45
N ARG A 40 -7.98 -7.14 -8.91
CA ARG A 40 -9.16 -7.99 -8.64
C ARG A 40 -8.94 -9.43 -9.10
N GLU A 41 -8.36 -9.61 -10.28
CA GLU A 41 -8.05 -10.93 -10.82
C GLU A 41 -6.88 -11.58 -10.09
N ALA A 42 -5.83 -10.83 -9.76
CA ALA A 42 -4.69 -11.31 -9.00
C ALA A 42 -5.11 -11.82 -7.62
N ALA A 43 -5.92 -11.05 -6.90
CA ALA A 43 -6.44 -11.43 -5.60
C ALA A 43 -7.22 -12.76 -5.66
N LYS A 44 -8.09 -12.92 -6.67
CA LYS A 44 -8.81 -14.18 -6.89
C LYS A 44 -7.88 -15.37 -7.10
N ARG A 45 -6.79 -15.18 -7.85
CA ARG A 45 -5.85 -16.27 -8.17
C ARG A 45 -4.94 -16.64 -7.03
N VAL A 46 -4.48 -15.65 -6.27
CA VAL A 46 -3.41 -15.82 -5.27
C VAL A 46 -3.96 -16.19 -3.91
N ILE A 47 -4.99 -15.45 -3.46
CA ILE A 47 -5.58 -15.64 -2.12
C ILE A 47 -6.99 -16.20 -2.15
N GLY A 48 -7.56 -16.46 -3.33
CA GLY A 48 -8.92 -17.00 -3.49
C GLY A 48 -10.04 -15.99 -3.28
N GLU A 49 -9.72 -14.72 -3.03
CA GLU A 49 -10.69 -13.67 -2.75
C GLU A 49 -10.83 -12.71 -3.92
N ARG A 50 -12.09 -12.44 -4.31
CA ARG A 50 -12.41 -11.51 -5.39
C ARG A 50 -13.13 -10.30 -4.83
N HIS A 51 -12.62 -9.11 -5.10
CA HIS A 51 -13.26 -7.86 -4.68
C HIS A 51 -14.71 -7.77 -5.14
N TYR A 52 -15.59 -7.35 -4.25
CA TYR A 52 -16.95 -6.91 -4.59
C TYR A 52 -16.92 -5.51 -5.19
N ASP A 53 -17.97 -5.15 -5.93
CA ASP A 53 -18.00 -3.83 -6.59
C ASP A 53 -17.97 -2.66 -5.58
N VAL A 54 -18.61 -2.84 -4.41
CA VAL A 54 -18.55 -1.85 -3.31
C VAL A 54 -17.13 -1.66 -2.75
N GLN A 55 -16.32 -2.72 -2.74
CA GLN A 55 -14.92 -2.64 -2.32
C GLN A 55 -14.06 -1.89 -3.35
N LEU A 56 -14.36 -2.04 -4.65
CA LEU A 56 -13.71 -1.25 -5.69
C LEU A 56 -14.09 0.24 -5.57
N MET A 57 -15.36 0.54 -5.26
CA MET A 57 -15.79 1.92 -4.99
C MET A 57 -15.05 2.52 -3.79
N GLY A 58 -14.91 1.77 -2.70
CA GLY A 58 -14.08 2.18 -1.56
C GLY A 58 -12.62 2.42 -1.93
N GLY A 59 -12.06 1.56 -2.78
CA GLY A 59 -10.72 1.72 -3.33
C GLY A 59 -10.57 2.99 -4.18
N MET A 60 -11.56 3.34 -5.00
CA MET A 60 -11.57 4.59 -5.77
C MET A 60 -11.59 5.82 -4.85
N ALA A 61 -12.45 5.81 -3.83
CA ALA A 61 -12.51 6.89 -2.85
C ALA A 61 -11.16 7.10 -2.13
N LEU A 62 -10.47 6.00 -1.76
CA LEU A 62 -9.14 6.08 -1.16
C LEU A 62 -8.09 6.64 -2.15
N HIS A 63 -8.16 6.28 -3.43
CA HIS A 63 -7.26 6.81 -4.45
C HIS A 63 -7.42 8.32 -4.62
N GLU A 64 -8.63 8.82 -4.55
CA GLU A 64 -8.97 10.26 -4.60
C GLU A 64 -8.61 11.02 -3.31
N GLY A 65 -8.01 10.36 -2.32
CA GLY A 65 -7.63 10.97 -1.04
C GLY A 65 -8.81 11.17 -0.08
N ASN A 66 -9.91 10.48 -0.29
CA ASN A 66 -11.09 10.53 0.56
C ASN A 66 -11.05 9.48 1.69
N ILE A 67 -11.96 9.63 2.65
CA ILE A 67 -12.19 8.64 3.71
C ILE A 67 -13.24 7.64 3.21
N ALA A 68 -12.87 6.37 3.18
CA ALA A 68 -13.80 5.27 2.88
C ALA A 68 -14.24 4.62 4.20
N GLU A 69 -15.48 4.90 4.61
CA GLU A 69 -16.08 4.23 5.77
C GLU A 69 -16.67 2.88 5.34
N MET A 70 -16.18 1.83 5.97
CA MET A 70 -16.63 0.46 5.76
C MET A 70 -16.82 -0.24 7.11
N ALA A 71 -17.92 -0.98 7.25
CA ALA A 71 -18.19 -1.72 8.49
C ALA A 71 -17.16 -2.83 8.74
N THR A 72 -17.11 -3.28 9.99
CA THR A 72 -16.24 -4.41 10.36
C THR A 72 -16.65 -5.67 9.58
N GLY A 73 -15.68 -6.35 9.00
CA GLY A 73 -15.92 -7.56 8.19
C GLY A 73 -16.20 -7.32 6.70
N GLU A 74 -16.32 -6.07 6.24
CA GLU A 74 -16.57 -5.76 4.82
C GLU A 74 -15.31 -5.81 3.93
N GLY A 75 -14.16 -6.19 4.49
CA GLY A 75 -12.94 -6.42 3.72
C GLY A 75 -12.17 -5.14 3.38
N LYS A 76 -12.06 -4.20 4.32
CA LYS A 76 -11.26 -2.96 4.20
C LYS A 76 -9.85 -3.23 3.68
N THR A 77 -9.18 -4.21 4.26
CA THR A 77 -7.80 -4.60 3.89
C THR A 77 -7.69 -5.02 2.43
N LEU A 78 -8.68 -5.79 1.93
CA LEU A 78 -8.73 -6.19 0.52
C LEU A 78 -9.05 -5.00 -0.39
N SER A 79 -9.99 -4.13 0.01
CA SER A 79 -10.39 -2.93 -0.72
C SER A 79 -9.20 -2.00 -0.98
N SER A 80 -8.32 -1.83 0.01
CA SER A 80 -7.14 -0.96 -0.10
C SER A 80 -6.09 -1.46 -1.11
N THR A 81 -6.13 -2.73 -1.50
CA THR A 81 -5.11 -3.29 -2.41
C THR A 81 -5.11 -2.66 -3.78
N CYS A 82 -6.27 -2.26 -4.28
CA CYS A 82 -6.42 -1.63 -5.60
C CYS A 82 -5.74 -0.26 -5.68
N PRO A 83 -6.06 0.72 -4.82
CA PRO A 83 -5.40 2.02 -4.86
C PRO A 83 -3.92 1.95 -4.49
N VAL A 84 -3.54 1.05 -3.58
CA VAL A 84 -2.14 0.83 -3.22
C VAL A 84 -1.33 0.37 -4.44
N TYR A 85 -1.83 -0.62 -5.18
CA TYR A 85 -1.17 -1.08 -6.40
C TYR A 85 -1.02 0.04 -7.43
N LEU A 86 -2.10 0.76 -7.71
CA LEU A 86 -2.12 1.83 -8.70
C LEU A 86 -1.08 2.92 -8.39
N ASN A 87 -1.07 3.43 -7.16
CA ASN A 87 -0.13 4.47 -6.74
C ASN A 87 1.32 3.97 -6.64
N ALA A 88 1.53 2.68 -6.34
CA ALA A 88 2.87 2.07 -6.30
C ALA A 88 3.53 1.95 -7.68
N LEU A 89 2.76 1.97 -8.77
CA LEU A 89 3.30 1.93 -10.14
C LEU A 89 4.20 3.12 -10.46
N SER A 90 3.98 4.26 -9.81
CA SER A 90 4.83 5.46 -9.93
C SER A 90 6.28 5.22 -9.47
N GLY A 91 6.54 4.19 -8.66
CA GLY A 91 7.84 3.91 -8.05
C GLY A 91 8.25 4.85 -6.92
N LYS A 92 7.38 5.81 -6.56
CA LYS A 92 7.65 6.80 -5.49
C LYS A 92 7.49 6.24 -4.07
N GLY A 93 6.84 5.07 -3.94
CA GLY A 93 6.58 4.40 -2.67
C GLY A 93 5.22 4.72 -2.08
N VAL A 94 4.60 3.68 -1.54
CA VAL A 94 3.30 3.76 -0.88
C VAL A 94 3.43 3.25 0.55
N HIS A 95 2.84 3.98 1.51
CA HIS A 95 2.84 3.58 2.91
C HIS A 95 1.46 3.04 3.32
N ILE A 96 1.44 1.92 4.03
CA ILE A 96 0.23 1.38 4.65
C ILE A 96 0.41 1.44 6.16
N VAL A 97 -0.37 2.30 6.77
CA VAL A 97 -0.32 2.59 8.20
C VAL A 97 -1.36 1.76 8.92
N THR A 98 -0.93 0.93 9.87
CA THR A 98 -1.81 0.07 10.67
C THR A 98 -1.76 0.44 12.15
N PRO A 99 -2.77 0.07 12.94
CA PRO A 99 -2.80 0.41 14.37
C PRO A 99 -1.70 -0.25 15.22
N ASN A 100 -1.20 -1.40 14.79
CA ASN A 100 -0.20 -2.15 15.57
C ASN A 100 0.67 -3.07 14.71
N ASP A 101 1.81 -3.50 15.27
CA ASP A 101 2.80 -4.34 14.60
C ASP A 101 2.27 -5.71 14.16
N TYR A 102 1.31 -6.27 14.89
CA TYR A 102 0.71 -7.54 14.52
C TYR A 102 -0.06 -7.42 13.20
N LEU A 103 -0.90 -6.38 13.08
CA LEU A 103 -1.66 -6.12 11.85
C LEU A 103 -0.72 -5.77 10.69
N ALA A 104 0.29 -4.91 10.91
CA ALA A 104 1.29 -4.61 9.91
C ALA A 104 1.92 -5.88 9.33
N LYS A 105 2.34 -6.80 10.21
CA LYS A 105 2.96 -8.07 9.82
C LYS A 105 1.98 -9.05 9.16
N ARG A 106 0.76 -9.15 9.68
CA ARG A 106 -0.28 -10.01 9.12
C ARG A 106 -0.63 -9.57 7.69
N ASP A 107 -0.93 -8.28 7.54
CA ASP A 107 -1.46 -7.75 6.28
C ASP A 107 -0.38 -7.63 5.21
N SER A 108 0.86 -7.28 5.59
CA SER A 108 1.99 -7.32 4.66
C SER A 108 2.25 -8.71 4.08
N ARG A 109 2.02 -9.77 4.85
CA ARG A 109 2.17 -11.16 4.39
C ARG A 109 0.98 -11.64 3.59
N TRP A 110 -0.22 -11.25 3.98
CA TRP A 110 -1.45 -11.70 3.33
C TRP A 110 -1.70 -10.95 2.02
N MET A 111 -1.77 -9.64 2.06
CA MET A 111 -1.96 -8.80 0.86
C MET A 111 -0.68 -8.72 0.02
N GLY A 112 0.48 -8.85 0.65
CA GLY A 112 1.79 -8.89 -0.02
C GLY A 112 1.84 -9.91 -1.15
N GLN A 113 1.21 -11.06 -0.98
CA GLN A 113 1.14 -12.07 -2.04
C GLN A 113 0.52 -11.54 -3.35
N ILE A 114 -0.48 -10.66 -3.25
CA ILE A 114 -1.11 -10.02 -4.42
C ILE A 114 -0.11 -9.09 -5.11
N TYR A 115 0.56 -8.24 -4.32
CA TYR A 115 1.52 -7.27 -4.84
C TYR A 115 2.75 -7.95 -5.46
N GLU A 116 3.29 -8.95 -4.79
CA GLU A 116 4.43 -9.73 -5.29
C GLU A 116 4.07 -10.49 -6.56
N PHE A 117 2.87 -11.07 -6.65
CA PHE A 117 2.36 -11.68 -7.87
C PHE A 117 2.25 -10.67 -9.01
N LEU A 118 1.96 -9.43 -8.71
CA LEU A 118 1.92 -8.31 -9.66
C LEU A 118 3.29 -7.66 -9.87
N GLY A 119 4.37 -8.20 -9.29
CA GLY A 119 5.75 -7.77 -9.49
C GLY A 119 6.20 -6.58 -8.65
N LEU A 120 5.44 -6.17 -7.63
CA LEU A 120 5.82 -5.15 -6.68
C LEU A 120 6.54 -5.76 -5.47
N GLN A 121 7.41 -4.96 -4.84
CA GLN A 121 8.12 -5.35 -3.64
C GLN A 121 7.44 -4.77 -2.40
N VAL A 122 7.33 -5.61 -1.36
CA VAL A 122 6.71 -5.23 -0.08
C VAL A 122 7.77 -5.17 1.03
N GLY A 123 7.79 -4.08 1.75
CA GLY A 123 8.58 -3.86 2.97
C GLY A 123 7.69 -3.84 4.21
N LEU A 124 8.28 -4.17 5.34
CA LEU A 124 7.64 -4.10 6.65
C LEU A 124 8.59 -3.43 7.61
N ILE A 125 8.08 -2.47 8.38
CA ILE A 125 8.79 -1.83 9.49
C ILE A 125 8.15 -2.30 10.79
N GLN A 126 8.99 -2.72 11.73
CA GLN A 126 8.58 -3.15 13.06
C GLN A 126 9.45 -2.50 14.12
N HIS A 127 8.95 -2.52 15.34
CA HIS A 127 9.73 -2.08 16.49
C HIS A 127 11.07 -2.83 16.59
N GLY A 128 12.14 -2.09 16.92
CA GLY A 128 13.48 -2.64 17.07
C GLY A 128 14.31 -2.76 15.79
N PHE A 129 13.78 -2.36 14.62
CA PHE A 129 14.58 -2.29 13.39
C PHE A 129 15.61 -1.17 13.47
N ASP A 130 16.83 -1.46 13.01
CA ASP A 130 17.88 -0.45 12.82
C ASP A 130 17.65 0.40 11.58
N ASP A 131 18.41 1.48 11.42
CA ASP A 131 18.28 2.44 10.31
C ASP A 131 18.52 1.78 8.95
N ARG A 132 19.37 0.76 8.86
CA ARG A 132 19.63 0.03 7.62
C ARG A 132 18.42 -0.79 7.21
N GLN A 133 17.85 -1.55 8.14
CA GLN A 133 16.64 -2.36 7.91
C GLN A 133 15.45 -1.48 7.53
N ARG A 134 15.31 -0.32 8.19
CA ARG A 134 14.27 0.66 7.88
C ARG A 134 14.45 1.22 6.48
N ARG A 135 15.65 1.64 6.10
CA ARG A 135 15.96 2.15 4.77
C ARG A 135 15.67 1.10 3.69
N GLU A 136 16.06 -0.15 3.90
CA GLU A 136 15.75 -1.25 2.99
C GLU A 136 14.23 -1.46 2.83
N ALA A 137 13.45 -1.33 3.90
CA ALA A 137 11.99 -1.42 3.85
C ALA A 137 11.36 -0.24 3.10
N TYR A 138 11.81 1.00 3.34
CA TYR A 138 11.31 2.19 2.64
C TYR A 138 11.67 2.22 1.15
N LEU A 139 12.72 1.54 0.72
CA LEU A 139 13.10 1.43 -0.69
C LEU A 139 12.18 0.49 -1.49
N LYS A 140 11.32 -0.30 -0.82
CA LYS A 140 10.33 -1.13 -1.51
C LYS A 140 9.20 -0.29 -2.10
N ASP A 141 8.44 -0.87 -3.04
CA ASP A 141 7.31 -0.20 -3.67
C ASP A 141 6.19 0.12 -2.66
N ILE A 142 5.97 -0.78 -1.70
CA ILE A 142 4.95 -0.68 -0.66
C ILE A 142 5.59 -0.96 0.69
N THR A 143 5.34 -0.10 1.69
CA THR A 143 5.89 -0.26 3.04
C THR A 143 4.76 -0.29 4.06
N TYR A 144 4.65 -1.38 4.80
CA TYR A 144 3.75 -1.55 5.95
C TYR A 144 4.44 -1.14 7.24
N GLY A 145 3.70 -0.50 8.14
CA GLY A 145 4.19 -0.15 9.47
C GLY A 145 3.08 0.45 10.33
N THR A 146 3.42 0.76 11.57
CA THR A 146 2.49 1.47 12.46
C THR A 146 2.67 2.98 12.32
N ASN A 147 1.63 3.72 12.71
CA ASN A 147 1.69 5.19 12.79
C ASN A 147 2.88 5.67 13.63
N ASN A 148 3.16 5.01 14.76
CA ASN A 148 4.27 5.35 15.64
C ASN A 148 5.62 5.18 14.94
N GLU A 149 5.83 4.05 14.25
CA GLU A 149 7.09 3.78 13.55
C GLU A 149 7.34 4.81 12.44
N PHE A 150 6.33 5.09 11.60
CA PHE A 150 6.44 6.12 10.56
C PHE A 150 6.67 7.51 11.14
N GLY A 151 5.93 7.87 12.19
CA GLY A 151 6.05 9.17 12.84
C GLY A 151 7.40 9.37 13.52
N PHE A 152 7.90 8.36 14.22
CA PHE A 152 9.23 8.45 14.85
C PHE A 152 10.36 8.44 13.82
N ASP A 153 10.23 7.73 12.71
CA ASP A 153 11.20 7.79 11.64
C ASP A 153 11.25 9.18 11.02
N TYR A 154 10.10 9.80 10.76
CA TYR A 154 10.02 11.17 10.30
C TYR A 154 10.72 12.15 11.26
N LEU A 155 10.46 12.03 12.57
CA LEU A 155 11.10 12.88 13.56
C LEU A 155 12.61 12.65 13.62
N ARG A 156 13.06 11.39 13.56
CA ARG A 156 14.49 11.06 13.54
C ARG A 156 15.19 11.60 12.29
N ASP A 157 14.58 11.50 11.13
CA ASP A 157 15.13 12.02 9.89
C ASP A 157 15.26 13.55 9.94
N ASN A 158 14.30 14.25 10.51
CA ASN A 158 14.38 15.71 10.68
C ASN A 158 15.45 16.18 11.69
N MET A 159 16.04 15.27 12.46
CA MET A 159 17.18 15.57 13.34
C MET A 159 18.54 15.27 12.69
N LYS A 160 18.56 14.68 11.50
CA LYS A 160 19.79 14.34 10.77
C LYS A 160 20.30 15.55 10.00
N PHE A 161 21.64 15.64 9.85
CA PHE A 161 22.29 16.77 9.21
C PHE A 161 22.38 16.64 7.68
N ALA A 162 22.33 15.42 7.15
CA ALA A 162 22.43 15.14 5.72
C ALA A 162 21.25 14.32 5.23
N LEU A 163 20.73 14.62 4.03
CA LEU A 163 19.63 13.89 3.40
C LEU A 163 19.99 12.42 3.12
N GLU A 164 21.25 12.13 2.86
CA GLU A 164 21.75 10.78 2.65
C GLU A 164 21.62 9.87 3.87
N ASP A 165 21.48 10.46 5.06
CA ASP A 165 21.25 9.73 6.30
C ASP A 165 19.78 9.39 6.55
N TYR A 166 18.86 10.00 5.82
CA TYR A 166 17.43 9.76 5.96
C TYR A 166 17.10 8.30 5.66
N VAL A 167 16.19 7.74 6.44
CA VAL A 167 15.67 6.39 6.19
C VAL A 167 14.44 6.44 5.30
N GLN A 168 13.61 7.49 5.42
CA GLN A 168 12.41 7.69 4.61
C GLN A 168 12.75 8.35 3.27
N ARG A 169 11.91 8.05 2.26
CA ARG A 169 11.88 8.75 0.98
C ARG A 169 10.85 9.89 1.03
N GLU A 170 10.72 10.62 -0.07
CA GLU A 170 9.61 11.55 -0.28
C GLU A 170 8.26 10.84 -0.13
N PHE A 171 7.29 11.55 0.45
CA PHE A 171 5.95 11.04 0.63
C PHE A 171 5.16 11.20 -0.67
N HIS A 172 4.50 10.13 -1.09
CA HIS A 172 3.68 10.11 -2.31
C HIS A 172 2.23 9.74 -2.00
N PHE A 173 2.01 8.56 -1.45
CA PHE A 173 0.68 8.07 -1.13
C PHE A 173 0.70 7.25 0.15
N ALA A 174 -0.34 7.39 0.98
CA ALA A 174 -0.52 6.59 2.17
C ALA A 174 -1.97 6.17 2.36
N VAL A 175 -2.17 4.93 2.78
CA VAL A 175 -3.45 4.43 3.28
C VAL A 175 -3.33 4.26 4.78
N VAL A 176 -4.24 4.88 5.53
CA VAL A 176 -4.29 4.79 7.00
C VAL A 176 -5.48 3.94 7.38
N ASP A 177 -5.21 2.74 7.92
CA ASP A 177 -6.26 1.85 8.42
C ASP A 177 -6.66 2.24 9.85
N GLU A 178 -7.94 2.03 10.18
CA GLU A 178 -8.52 2.31 11.51
C GLU A 178 -8.21 3.74 11.99
N VAL A 179 -8.35 4.71 11.10
CA VAL A 179 -7.97 6.12 11.36
C VAL A 179 -8.61 6.70 12.62
N CYS A 180 -9.82 6.27 12.98
CA CYS A 180 -10.50 6.73 14.19
C CYS A 180 -9.73 6.36 15.47
N LEU A 181 -9.00 5.25 15.48
CA LEU A 181 -8.20 4.85 16.64
C LEU A 181 -7.01 5.78 16.91
N LEU A 182 -6.55 6.50 15.89
CA LEU A 182 -5.44 7.47 16.01
C LEU A 182 -5.88 8.73 16.77
N TYR A 183 -7.17 9.10 16.66
CA TYR A 183 -7.71 10.31 17.27
C TYR A 183 -8.47 10.07 18.60
N THR A 184 -9.10 8.91 18.70
CA THR A 184 -10.07 8.64 19.78
C THR A 184 -9.59 7.65 20.83
N SER A 185 -8.40 7.05 20.62
CA SER A 185 -7.82 6.20 21.65
C SER A 185 -7.45 7.08 22.86
N PRO A 186 -8.11 6.93 24.03
CA PRO A 186 -7.76 7.72 25.18
C PRO A 186 -6.30 7.44 25.54
N SER A 187 -5.52 8.52 25.64
CA SER A 187 -4.17 8.41 26.19
C SER A 187 -4.26 7.85 27.63
N PRO A 188 -3.33 7.00 28.05
CA PRO A 188 -3.25 6.59 29.46
C PRO A 188 -3.16 7.76 30.46
N ARG A 189 -2.98 9.00 29.96
CA ARG A 189 -2.97 10.23 30.75
C ARG A 189 -4.34 10.89 30.87
N ASP A 190 -5.34 10.41 30.12
CA ASP A 190 -6.70 10.96 30.09
C ASP A 190 -7.67 10.13 30.95
N ILE A 191 -7.15 9.14 31.69
CA ILE A 191 -7.89 8.30 32.65
C ILE A 191 -7.46 8.66 34.06
#